data_4aa0dd0c4fb7463744b1500f79a7821c
#
_entry.id   4aa0dd0c4fb7463744b1500f79a7821c
#
_cell.length_a   1.000
_cell.length_b   1.000
_cell.length_c   1.000
_cell.angle_alpha   90.00
_cell.angle_beta   90.00
_cell.angle_gamma   90.00
#
_symmetry.space_group_name_H-M   'P 1'
#
loop_
_entity.id
_entity.type
_entity.pdbx_description
1 polymer ?
#
loop_
_entity_poly.entity_id
_entity_poly.type
_entity_poly.pdbx_seq_one_letter_code
_entity_poly.pdbx_strand_id
1 'polypeptide(L)'
;MALTEIFCNVKKASRQLASAGEEHKNTVLNNLADAIMRNKDTLLKANSFDLELADSNSPMYDRLMLTDKRLDEIAEGIRKVAALPSPLDKVTLERRLPNGLRLRKISVPFGVIGAVYEARPNVSFDVFALCLKSGNACVLKGGKDADWSNRAIVALIHNVLEQSGMNPSVVELLPATHEATADMLRATEYIDVCIPRGGRKLIDFVRRTACVPVIETGAGVVHTYFDKDGDTQMGRRIINNAKTRRVSVCNALDCLIIHSDRLADLPELVAPLKEHNVKIYADGPAATQLEGKYPEQLLKAIPAECEDDIYGTEFMDYVMAIKTVDTEDEALNHIARYGSGHSECIITANEKAARYFQRSADAACVYWNAPTSFTDGAQFGLGAEIGISTQKLGPRGPMGLEEMTTYKWVIDGDGQTRDA
;
A
#
# COMPACT_ATOMS: atom_id res chain seq x y z
N MET A 1 -19.79 5.18 24.85
CA MET A 1 -18.67 6.13 25.00
C MET A 1 -18.75 7.15 23.86
N ALA A 2 -18.63 8.44 24.15
CA ALA A 2 -18.61 9.45 23.07
C ALA A 2 -17.31 9.29 22.26
N LEU A 3 -17.32 9.53 20.93
CA LEU A 3 -16.13 9.38 20.09
C LEU A 3 -14.95 10.23 20.59
N THR A 4 -15.22 11.43 21.09
CA THR A 4 -14.19 12.30 21.69
C THR A 4 -13.48 11.66 22.89
N GLU A 5 -14.20 10.90 23.71
CA GLU A 5 -13.61 10.18 24.84
C GLU A 5 -12.67 9.05 24.35
N ILE A 6 -13.08 8.31 23.32
CA ILE A 6 -12.25 7.30 22.66
C ILE A 6 -10.95 7.95 22.16
N PHE A 7 -11.04 9.04 21.38
CA PHE A 7 -9.87 9.73 20.86
C PHE A 7 -8.93 10.25 21.95
N CYS A 8 -9.49 10.80 23.03
CA CYS A 8 -8.72 11.26 24.19
C CYS A 8 -7.95 10.11 24.86
N ASN A 9 -8.58 8.96 25.03
CA ASN A 9 -7.96 7.78 25.66
C ASN A 9 -6.84 7.22 24.77
N VAL A 10 -7.05 7.09 23.44
CA VAL A 10 -6.02 6.67 22.50
C VAL A 10 -4.83 7.64 22.52
N LYS A 11 -5.08 8.96 22.51
CA LYS A 11 -4.00 9.98 22.57
C LYS A 11 -3.18 9.90 23.87
N LYS A 12 -3.80 9.61 25.00
CA LYS A 12 -3.10 9.35 26.27
C LYS A 12 -2.28 8.06 26.20
N ALA A 13 -2.89 6.98 25.69
CA ALA A 13 -2.23 5.68 25.55
C ALA A 13 -1.03 5.74 24.59
N SER A 14 -1.09 6.53 23.51
CA SER A 14 0.03 6.69 22.58
C SER A 14 1.29 7.26 23.24
N ARG A 15 1.13 8.17 24.21
CA ARG A 15 2.26 8.72 24.97
C ARG A 15 2.93 7.67 25.87
N GLN A 16 2.14 6.78 26.44
CA GLN A 16 2.65 5.66 27.26
C GLN A 16 3.37 4.64 26.36
N LEU A 17 2.79 4.34 25.20
CA LEU A 17 3.36 3.41 24.22
C LEU A 17 4.71 3.89 23.67
N ALA A 18 4.88 5.20 23.46
CA ALA A 18 6.12 5.77 22.98
C ALA A 18 7.33 5.49 23.90
N SER A 19 7.08 5.26 25.20
CA SER A 19 8.11 4.90 26.19
C SER A 19 8.25 3.40 26.43
N ALA A 20 7.40 2.55 25.83
CA ALA A 20 7.47 1.10 25.97
C ALA A 20 8.68 0.52 25.25
N GLY A 21 9.44 -0.34 25.94
CA GLY A 21 10.61 -1.01 25.37
C GLY A 21 10.27 -1.92 24.20
N GLU A 22 11.24 -2.14 23.31
CA GLU A 22 11.06 -2.99 22.12
C GLU A 22 10.70 -4.43 22.49
N GLU A 23 11.39 -5.01 23.49
CA GLU A 23 11.13 -6.38 23.96
C GLU A 23 9.67 -6.57 24.42
N HIS A 24 9.10 -5.58 25.11
CA HIS A 24 7.71 -5.64 25.56
C HIS A 24 6.75 -5.63 24.37
N LYS A 25 6.97 -4.76 23.38
CA LYS A 25 6.18 -4.73 22.14
C LYS A 25 6.26 -6.06 21.37
N ASN A 26 7.46 -6.62 21.26
CA ASN A 26 7.68 -7.92 20.63
C ASN A 26 6.96 -9.06 21.38
N THR A 27 6.97 -9.04 22.69
CA THR A 27 6.24 -10.00 23.53
C THR A 27 4.73 -9.91 23.28
N VAL A 28 4.16 -8.70 23.24
CA VAL A 28 2.75 -8.49 22.93
C VAL A 28 2.39 -9.04 21.55
N LEU A 29 3.21 -8.76 20.53
CA LEU A 29 2.97 -9.26 19.16
C LEU A 29 3.02 -10.79 19.10
N ASN A 30 3.99 -11.43 19.74
CA ASN A 30 4.08 -12.90 19.79
C ASN A 30 2.90 -13.50 20.55
N ASN A 31 2.50 -12.91 21.69
CA ASN A 31 1.32 -13.32 22.42
C ASN A 31 0.04 -13.19 21.59
N LEU A 32 -0.07 -12.14 20.77
CA LEU A 32 -1.20 -11.97 19.85
C LEU A 32 -1.21 -13.06 18.77
N ALA A 33 -0.07 -13.37 18.16
CA ALA A 33 0.03 -14.46 17.19
C ALA A 33 -0.42 -15.80 17.80
N ASP A 34 -0.01 -16.09 19.04
CA ASP A 34 -0.43 -17.29 19.75
C ASP A 34 -1.92 -17.25 20.15
N ALA A 35 -2.44 -16.07 20.49
CA ALA A 35 -3.85 -15.88 20.80
C ALA A 35 -4.73 -16.10 19.54
N ILE A 36 -4.31 -15.65 18.36
CA ILE A 36 -5.00 -15.93 17.10
C ILE A 36 -5.13 -17.44 16.90
N MET A 37 -4.04 -18.18 17.06
CA MET A 37 -4.02 -19.64 16.88
C MET A 37 -4.98 -20.35 17.85
N ARG A 38 -5.08 -19.88 19.09
CA ARG A 38 -5.99 -20.46 20.11
C ARG A 38 -7.46 -20.06 19.93
N ASN A 39 -7.75 -18.96 19.22
CA ASN A 39 -9.11 -18.41 19.08
C ASN A 39 -9.64 -18.47 17.64
N LYS A 40 -9.11 -19.33 16.77
CA LYS A 40 -9.54 -19.48 15.39
C LYS A 40 -11.05 -19.65 15.25
N ASP A 41 -11.65 -20.58 16.02
CA ASP A 41 -13.08 -20.86 15.97
C ASP A 41 -13.93 -19.61 16.26
N THR A 42 -13.53 -18.81 17.23
CA THR A 42 -14.22 -17.57 17.60
C THR A 42 -14.13 -16.53 16.46
N LEU A 43 -12.95 -16.38 15.85
CA LEU A 43 -12.73 -15.45 14.75
C LEU A 43 -13.48 -15.89 13.49
N LEU A 44 -13.44 -17.19 13.16
CA LEU A 44 -14.15 -17.75 12.00
C LEU A 44 -15.67 -17.67 12.20
N LYS A 45 -16.17 -17.90 13.42
CA LYS A 45 -17.58 -17.70 13.75
C LYS A 45 -18.02 -16.25 13.61
N ALA A 46 -17.22 -15.28 14.04
CA ALA A 46 -17.53 -13.87 13.82
C ALA A 46 -17.53 -13.52 12.30
N ASN A 47 -16.58 -14.07 11.56
CA ASN A 47 -16.50 -13.88 10.12
C ASN A 47 -17.67 -14.51 9.37
N SER A 48 -18.21 -15.66 9.83
CA SER A 48 -19.39 -16.27 9.17
C SER A 48 -20.62 -15.36 9.21
N PHE A 49 -20.82 -14.56 10.27
CA PHE A 49 -21.91 -13.57 10.31
C PHE A 49 -21.74 -12.46 9.25
N ASP A 50 -20.51 -12.00 9.02
CA ASP A 50 -20.25 -11.03 7.95
C ASP A 50 -20.49 -11.66 6.55
N LEU A 51 -20.07 -12.91 6.36
CA LEU A 51 -20.22 -13.64 5.09
C LEU A 51 -21.69 -13.98 4.76
N GLU A 52 -22.53 -14.24 5.78
CA GLU A 52 -23.97 -14.47 5.60
C GLU A 52 -24.69 -13.22 5.06
N LEU A 53 -24.20 -12.04 5.35
CA LEU A 53 -24.76 -10.77 4.88
C LEU A 53 -24.18 -10.31 3.53
N ALA A 54 -23.07 -10.91 3.09
CA ALA A 54 -22.36 -10.53 1.86
C ALA A 54 -22.91 -11.26 0.63
N ASP A 55 -22.88 -10.57 -0.52
CA ASP A 55 -23.16 -11.21 -1.81
C ASP A 55 -22.00 -12.13 -2.22
N SER A 56 -22.23 -13.45 -2.23
CA SER A 56 -21.24 -14.46 -2.59
C SER A 56 -20.72 -14.36 -4.03
N ASN A 57 -21.45 -13.67 -4.93
CA ASN A 57 -21.03 -13.43 -6.30
C ASN A 57 -20.16 -12.16 -6.43
N SER A 58 -20.04 -11.37 -5.37
CA SER A 58 -19.22 -10.17 -5.37
C SER A 58 -17.72 -10.52 -5.38
N PRO A 59 -16.89 -9.86 -6.22
CA PRO A 59 -15.44 -9.98 -6.14
C PRO A 59 -14.87 -9.59 -4.76
N MET A 60 -15.64 -8.87 -3.95
CA MET A 60 -15.27 -8.47 -2.60
C MET A 60 -15.43 -9.60 -1.57
N TYR A 61 -16.22 -10.66 -1.88
CA TYR A 61 -16.48 -11.77 -0.98
C TYR A 61 -15.19 -12.50 -0.56
N ASP A 62 -14.32 -12.81 -1.53
CA ASP A 62 -13.02 -13.42 -1.21
C ASP A 62 -12.13 -12.55 -0.30
N ARG A 63 -12.22 -11.23 -0.43
CA ARG A 63 -11.46 -10.30 0.42
C ARG A 63 -11.97 -10.27 1.86
N LEU A 64 -13.27 -10.55 2.07
CA LEU A 64 -13.92 -10.57 3.37
C LEU A 64 -13.65 -11.87 4.12
N MET A 65 -13.44 -12.96 3.39
CA MET A 65 -13.35 -14.30 3.95
C MET A 65 -12.09 -14.50 4.80
N LEU A 66 -12.25 -14.98 6.03
CA LEU A 66 -11.20 -15.58 6.84
C LEU A 66 -11.28 -17.12 6.70
N THR A 67 -10.14 -17.77 6.71
CA THR A 67 -9.99 -19.22 6.73
C THR A 67 -8.92 -19.61 7.73
N ASP A 68 -8.86 -20.87 8.16
CA ASP A 68 -7.78 -21.36 9.01
C ASP A 68 -6.41 -21.00 8.46
N LYS A 69 -6.20 -21.24 7.16
CA LYS A 69 -4.95 -20.92 6.46
C LYS A 69 -4.63 -19.41 6.51
N ARG A 70 -5.63 -18.54 6.27
CA ARG A 70 -5.43 -17.09 6.35
C ARG A 70 -5.10 -16.62 7.75
N LEU A 71 -5.71 -17.22 8.79
CA LEU A 71 -5.37 -16.94 10.18
C LEU A 71 -3.95 -17.41 10.53
N ASP A 72 -3.50 -18.56 10.01
CA ASP A 72 -2.11 -19.01 10.15
C ASP A 72 -1.12 -18.03 9.50
N GLU A 73 -1.42 -17.58 8.28
CA GLU A 73 -0.61 -16.59 7.55
C GLU A 73 -0.56 -15.23 8.29
N ILE A 74 -1.67 -14.78 8.89
CA ILE A 74 -1.72 -13.57 9.70
C ILE A 74 -0.85 -13.71 10.95
N ALA A 75 -0.99 -14.82 11.69
CA ALA A 75 -0.20 -15.07 12.90
C ALA A 75 1.31 -15.11 12.58
N GLU A 76 1.68 -15.76 11.48
CA GLU A 76 3.07 -15.78 11.00
C GLU A 76 3.56 -14.39 10.57
N GLY A 77 2.72 -13.61 9.90
CA GLY A 77 2.99 -12.21 9.54
C GLY A 77 3.28 -11.36 10.78
N ILE A 78 2.49 -11.49 11.84
CA ILE A 78 2.69 -10.77 13.11
C ILE A 78 4.03 -11.17 13.77
N ARG A 79 4.40 -12.46 13.76
CA ARG A 79 5.71 -12.91 14.25
C ARG A 79 6.86 -12.33 13.45
N LYS A 80 6.71 -12.24 12.12
CA LYS A 80 7.71 -11.57 11.26
C LYS A 80 7.86 -10.11 11.63
N VAL A 81 6.77 -9.38 11.83
CA VAL A 81 6.81 -7.98 12.29
C VAL A 81 7.50 -7.86 13.66
N ALA A 82 7.20 -8.77 14.61
CA ALA A 82 7.87 -8.78 15.91
C ALA A 82 9.40 -8.98 15.79
N ALA A 83 9.84 -9.78 14.84
CA ALA A 83 11.26 -10.07 14.60
C ALA A 83 12.03 -8.95 13.88
N LEU A 84 11.31 -8.01 13.22
CA LEU A 84 11.96 -6.87 12.56
C LEU A 84 12.66 -5.97 13.57
N PRO A 85 13.77 -5.30 13.19
CA PRO A 85 14.40 -4.31 14.06
C PRO A 85 13.45 -3.12 14.31
N SER A 86 13.54 -2.54 15.51
CA SER A 86 12.77 -1.32 15.83
C SER A 86 13.11 -0.19 14.87
N PRO A 87 12.11 0.53 14.32
CA PRO A 87 12.35 1.71 13.52
C PRO A 87 12.66 2.96 14.38
N LEU A 88 12.52 2.86 15.73
CA LEU A 88 12.62 3.97 16.65
C LEU A 88 14.05 4.23 17.12
N ASP A 89 14.29 5.46 17.55
CA ASP A 89 15.56 5.95 18.12
C ASP A 89 16.77 5.82 17.19
N LYS A 90 16.55 5.59 15.89
CA LYS A 90 17.60 5.58 14.87
C LYS A 90 18.15 7.00 14.67
N VAL A 91 19.45 7.18 14.88
CA VAL A 91 20.13 8.44 14.57
C VAL A 91 20.36 8.54 13.07
N THR A 92 19.58 9.37 12.39
CA THR A 92 19.70 9.57 10.93
C THR A 92 20.67 10.69 10.55
N LEU A 93 20.97 11.59 11.49
CA LEU A 93 21.96 12.64 11.32
C LEU A 93 22.50 13.04 12.69
N GLU A 94 23.83 13.25 12.76
CA GLU A 94 24.50 13.82 13.92
C GLU A 94 25.43 14.94 13.47
N ARG A 95 25.42 16.07 14.21
CA ARG A 95 26.30 17.22 14.00
C ARG A 95 26.77 17.81 15.33
N ARG A 96 28.03 18.22 15.37
CA ARG A 96 28.56 19.08 16.45
C ARG A 96 28.77 20.48 15.89
N LEU A 97 28.13 21.46 16.52
CA LEU A 97 28.26 22.86 16.09
C LEU A 97 29.54 23.51 16.64
N PRO A 98 30.02 24.61 16.02
CA PRO A 98 31.21 25.32 16.51
C PRO A 98 31.09 25.83 17.96
N ASN A 99 29.87 26.13 18.42
CA ASN A 99 29.58 26.53 19.79
C ASN A 99 29.48 25.35 20.79
N GLY A 100 29.75 24.11 20.34
CA GLY A 100 29.77 22.92 21.18
C GLY A 100 28.46 22.17 21.26
N LEU A 101 27.33 22.70 20.77
CA LEU A 101 26.04 21.96 20.75
C LEU A 101 26.17 20.70 19.91
N ARG A 102 25.64 19.56 20.45
CA ARG A 102 25.53 18.30 19.74
C ARG A 102 24.08 18.11 19.30
N LEU A 103 23.86 18.07 17.99
CA LEU A 103 22.53 17.88 17.39
C LEU A 103 22.41 16.45 16.86
N ARG A 104 21.32 15.77 17.23
CA ARG A 104 20.96 14.46 16.68
C ARG A 104 19.54 14.51 16.12
N LYS A 105 19.36 13.99 14.91
CA LYS A 105 18.05 13.75 14.31
C LYS A 105 17.71 12.29 14.55
N ILE A 106 16.69 12.02 15.36
CA ILE A 106 16.29 10.65 15.73
C ILE A 106 14.87 10.34 15.25
N SER A 107 14.62 9.09 14.87
CA SER A 107 13.29 8.60 14.49
C SER A 107 12.40 8.45 15.73
N VAL A 108 11.13 8.85 15.58
CA VAL A 108 10.09 8.75 16.62
C VAL A 108 8.76 8.35 15.97
N PRO A 109 7.79 7.77 16.71
CA PRO A 109 6.48 7.47 16.16
C PRO A 109 5.75 8.75 15.72
N PHE A 110 4.81 8.63 14.78
CA PHE A 110 3.85 9.72 14.49
C PHE A 110 3.01 10.07 15.72
N GLY A 111 2.54 9.05 16.44
CA GLY A 111 1.68 9.18 17.61
C GLY A 111 0.43 8.33 17.49
N VAL A 112 -0.67 8.91 16.99
CA VAL A 112 -1.93 8.19 16.76
C VAL A 112 -2.20 8.12 15.26
N ILE A 113 -2.32 6.91 14.72
CA ILE A 113 -2.65 6.66 13.33
C ILE A 113 -4.13 6.28 13.21
N GLY A 114 -4.89 7.05 12.43
CA GLY A 114 -6.24 6.67 12.01
C GLY A 114 -6.18 5.79 10.77
N ALA A 115 -6.75 4.60 10.79
CA ALA A 115 -6.85 3.73 9.61
C ALA A 115 -8.29 3.53 9.19
N VAL A 116 -8.63 3.95 7.97
CA VAL A 116 -9.95 3.73 7.34
C VAL A 116 -9.80 2.67 6.27
N TYR A 117 -10.57 1.57 6.37
CA TYR A 117 -10.43 0.47 5.42
C TYR A 117 -11.76 -0.22 5.09
N GLU A 118 -11.81 -0.86 3.93
CA GLU A 118 -12.98 -1.58 3.41
C GLU A 118 -12.75 -3.09 3.48
N ALA A 119 -13.82 -3.85 3.72
CA ALA A 119 -14.00 -5.30 3.47
C ALA A 119 -12.74 -6.21 3.57
N ARG A 120 -11.86 -5.99 4.55
CA ARG A 120 -10.65 -6.80 4.76
C ARG A 120 -10.38 -6.95 6.27
N PRO A 121 -10.93 -7.97 6.93
CA PRO A 121 -10.76 -8.14 8.38
C PRO A 121 -9.29 -8.24 8.82
N ASN A 122 -8.42 -8.87 8.01
CA ASN A 122 -7.00 -8.98 8.29
C ASN A 122 -6.29 -7.63 8.50
N VAL A 123 -6.80 -6.56 7.86
CA VAL A 123 -6.20 -5.21 7.99
C VAL A 123 -6.18 -4.73 9.44
N SER A 124 -7.16 -5.12 10.26
CA SER A 124 -7.17 -4.80 11.70
C SER A 124 -5.93 -5.33 12.42
N PHE A 125 -5.53 -6.57 12.12
CA PHE A 125 -4.32 -7.18 12.68
C PHE A 125 -3.05 -6.53 12.11
N ASP A 126 -3.00 -6.34 10.80
CA ASP A 126 -1.82 -5.81 10.10
C ASP A 126 -1.51 -4.40 10.57
N VAL A 127 -2.52 -3.53 10.62
CA VAL A 127 -2.38 -2.13 11.09
C VAL A 127 -1.97 -2.11 12.56
N PHE A 128 -2.61 -2.90 13.42
CA PHE A 128 -2.24 -2.95 14.84
C PHE A 128 -0.79 -3.40 15.02
N ALA A 129 -0.38 -4.47 14.35
CA ALA A 129 0.98 -5.01 14.51
C ALA A 129 2.05 -4.01 14.09
N LEU A 130 1.86 -3.36 12.94
CA LEU A 130 2.78 -2.33 12.44
C LEU A 130 2.79 -1.09 13.34
N CYS A 131 1.62 -0.62 13.78
CA CYS A 131 1.48 0.51 14.70
C CYS A 131 2.19 0.22 16.02
N LEU A 132 1.90 -0.93 16.65
CA LEU A 132 2.50 -1.30 17.93
C LEU A 132 4.04 -1.37 17.82
N LYS A 133 4.56 -2.05 16.80
CA LYS A 133 6.01 -2.19 16.59
C LYS A 133 6.70 -0.85 16.35
N SER A 134 6.07 0.05 15.60
CA SER A 134 6.57 1.41 15.34
C SER A 134 6.25 2.42 16.44
N GLY A 135 5.64 1.98 17.56
CA GLY A 135 5.35 2.83 18.72
C GLY A 135 4.15 3.75 18.56
N ASN A 136 3.30 3.52 17.56
CA ASN A 136 2.08 4.27 17.31
C ASN A 136 0.87 3.59 17.97
N ALA A 137 -0.03 4.37 18.54
CA ALA A 137 -1.38 3.93 18.81
C ALA A 137 -2.22 4.05 17.54
N CYS A 138 -3.34 3.32 17.42
CA CYS A 138 -4.18 3.39 16.25
C CYS A 138 -5.68 3.46 16.58
N VAL A 139 -6.39 4.18 15.72
CA VAL A 139 -7.85 4.21 15.66
C VAL A 139 -8.28 3.53 14.37
N LEU A 140 -8.96 2.41 14.48
CA LEU A 140 -9.42 1.59 13.38
C LEU A 140 -10.85 1.96 13.01
N LYS A 141 -11.11 2.13 11.73
CA LYS A 141 -12.44 2.33 11.18
C LYS A 141 -12.66 1.41 9.98
N GLY A 142 -13.17 0.22 10.22
CA GLY A 142 -13.54 -0.76 9.22
C GLY A 142 -14.86 -0.46 8.51
N GLY A 143 -15.09 -1.13 7.38
CA GLY A 143 -16.37 -1.13 6.67
C GLY A 143 -17.45 -1.93 7.40
N LYS A 144 -18.73 -1.69 7.03
CA LYS A 144 -19.87 -2.43 7.56
C LYS A 144 -19.80 -3.94 7.27
N ASP A 145 -19.23 -4.28 6.13
CA ASP A 145 -19.20 -5.65 5.62
C ASP A 145 -18.33 -6.59 6.47
N ALA A 146 -17.47 -6.03 7.35
CA ALA A 146 -16.57 -6.78 8.21
C ALA A 146 -16.75 -6.41 9.71
N ASP A 147 -17.90 -5.88 10.14
CA ASP A 147 -18.07 -5.31 11.49
C ASP A 147 -17.94 -6.38 12.58
N TRP A 148 -18.53 -7.56 12.40
CA TRP A 148 -18.42 -8.67 13.35
C TRP A 148 -16.98 -9.16 13.48
N SER A 149 -16.30 -9.37 12.36
CA SER A 149 -14.90 -9.77 12.35
C SER A 149 -14.01 -8.73 13.02
N ASN A 150 -14.15 -7.44 12.67
CA ASN A 150 -13.34 -6.38 13.24
C ASN A 150 -13.52 -6.27 14.77
N ARG A 151 -14.75 -6.38 15.26
CA ARG A 151 -15.03 -6.38 16.70
C ARG A 151 -14.40 -7.57 17.42
N ALA A 152 -14.49 -8.78 16.85
CA ALA A 152 -13.87 -9.96 17.44
C ALA A 152 -12.34 -9.85 17.47
N ILE A 153 -11.74 -9.31 16.41
CA ILE A 153 -10.30 -9.07 16.30
C ILE A 153 -9.83 -8.06 17.35
N VAL A 154 -10.49 -6.90 17.45
CA VAL A 154 -10.07 -5.86 18.42
C VAL A 154 -10.30 -6.33 19.86
N ALA A 155 -11.37 -7.07 20.14
CA ALA A 155 -11.57 -7.69 21.46
C ALA A 155 -10.44 -8.67 21.81
N LEU A 156 -9.97 -9.47 20.86
CA LEU A 156 -8.82 -10.36 21.06
C LEU A 156 -7.54 -9.56 21.34
N ILE A 157 -7.30 -8.48 20.59
CA ILE A 157 -6.14 -7.60 20.78
C ILE A 157 -6.19 -6.97 22.18
N HIS A 158 -7.34 -6.43 22.61
CA HIS A 158 -7.51 -5.86 23.94
C HIS A 158 -7.18 -6.86 25.05
N ASN A 159 -7.69 -8.10 24.97
CA ASN A 159 -7.37 -9.16 25.93
C ASN A 159 -5.87 -9.45 26.02
N VAL A 160 -5.17 -9.47 24.87
CA VAL A 160 -3.71 -9.69 24.84
C VAL A 160 -2.96 -8.52 25.46
N LEU A 161 -3.38 -7.29 25.16
CA LEU A 161 -2.78 -6.08 25.74
C LEU A 161 -2.92 -6.06 27.25
N GLU A 162 -4.11 -6.32 27.78
CA GLU A 162 -4.38 -6.39 29.22
C GLU A 162 -3.54 -7.47 29.92
N GLN A 163 -3.51 -8.68 29.36
CA GLN A 163 -2.70 -9.78 29.89
C GLN A 163 -1.19 -9.48 29.85
N SER A 164 -0.77 -8.63 28.91
CA SER A 164 0.62 -8.20 28.79
C SER A 164 0.94 -6.94 29.60
N GLY A 165 -0.01 -6.39 30.36
CA GLY A 165 0.17 -5.18 31.17
C GLY A 165 0.29 -3.91 30.33
N MET A 166 -0.20 -3.91 29.08
CA MET A 166 -0.22 -2.74 28.21
C MET A 166 -1.64 -2.15 28.15
N ASN A 167 -1.74 -0.82 28.07
CA ASN A 167 -3.02 -0.15 28.01
C ASN A 167 -3.81 -0.55 26.74
N PRO A 168 -5.03 -1.15 26.86
CA PRO A 168 -5.82 -1.56 25.69
C PRO A 168 -6.16 -0.41 24.75
N SER A 169 -6.31 0.82 25.27
CA SER A 169 -6.61 1.99 24.43
C SER A 169 -5.49 2.41 23.46
N VAL A 170 -4.41 1.63 23.35
CA VAL A 170 -3.45 1.82 22.23
C VAL A 170 -4.05 1.43 20.87
N VAL A 171 -5.18 0.72 20.88
CA VAL A 171 -6.00 0.45 19.69
C VAL A 171 -7.46 0.59 20.03
N GLU A 172 -8.21 1.28 19.19
CA GLU A 172 -9.66 1.41 19.33
C GLU A 172 -10.36 1.23 17.98
N LEU A 173 -11.53 0.59 18.00
CA LEU A 173 -12.37 0.40 16.83
C LEU A 173 -13.57 1.34 16.88
N LEU A 174 -13.72 2.17 15.85
CA LEU A 174 -14.88 3.05 15.73
C LEU A 174 -16.10 2.31 15.15
N PRO A 175 -17.32 2.79 15.42
CA PRO A 175 -18.52 2.30 14.76
C PRO A 175 -18.40 2.37 13.24
N ALA A 176 -18.95 1.36 12.55
CA ALA A 176 -18.89 1.26 11.09
C ALA A 176 -19.87 2.23 10.39
N THR A 177 -19.94 3.50 10.83
CA THR A 177 -20.81 4.56 10.27
C THR A 177 -20.01 5.61 9.50
N HIS A 178 -20.67 6.34 8.61
CA HIS A 178 -20.04 7.44 7.87
C HIS A 178 -19.69 8.62 8.78
N GLU A 179 -20.53 8.89 9.79
CA GLU A 179 -20.34 9.95 10.77
C GLU A 179 -19.06 9.71 11.57
N ALA A 180 -18.86 8.47 12.07
CA ALA A 180 -17.64 8.13 12.79
C ALA A 180 -16.38 8.29 11.92
N THR A 181 -16.46 8.03 10.62
CA THR A 181 -15.36 8.31 9.70
C THR A 181 -15.10 9.82 9.59
N ALA A 182 -16.13 10.61 9.41
CA ALA A 182 -15.99 12.06 9.28
C ALA A 182 -15.45 12.70 10.57
N ASP A 183 -15.90 12.22 11.75
CA ASP A 183 -15.43 12.69 13.06
C ASP A 183 -13.93 12.34 13.24
N MET A 184 -13.51 11.13 12.88
CA MET A 184 -12.10 10.75 12.93
C MET A 184 -11.23 11.61 12.02
N LEU A 185 -11.69 11.86 10.78
CA LEU A 185 -10.97 12.66 9.80
C LEU A 185 -10.84 14.16 10.18
N ARG A 186 -11.65 14.62 11.14
CA ARG A 186 -11.61 16.00 11.67
C ARG A 186 -10.93 16.11 13.04
N ALA A 187 -10.59 15.00 13.67
CA ALA A 187 -10.07 14.94 15.03
C ALA A 187 -8.59 15.33 15.13
N THR A 188 -8.21 16.53 14.63
CA THR A 188 -6.82 17.01 14.51
C THR A 188 -6.06 17.12 15.85
N GLU A 189 -6.78 17.27 16.98
CA GLU A 189 -6.16 17.30 18.31
C GLU A 189 -5.71 15.90 18.79
N TYR A 190 -6.27 14.85 18.21
CA TYR A 190 -6.13 13.47 18.69
C TYR A 190 -5.42 12.56 17.69
N ILE A 191 -5.71 12.72 16.40
CA ILE A 191 -5.17 11.89 15.31
C ILE A 191 -4.04 12.65 14.62
N ASP A 192 -2.87 12.06 14.56
CA ASP A 192 -1.69 12.69 13.97
C ASP A 192 -1.60 12.48 12.45
N VAL A 193 -2.08 11.34 11.96
CA VAL A 193 -2.14 11.01 10.52
C VAL A 193 -3.23 9.98 10.25
N CYS A 194 -3.88 10.06 9.09
CA CYS A 194 -4.83 9.07 8.60
C CYS A 194 -4.27 8.32 7.39
N ILE A 195 -4.46 7.00 7.37
CA ILE A 195 -4.05 6.11 6.25
C ILE A 195 -5.30 5.38 5.75
N PRO A 196 -5.88 5.82 4.62
CA PRO A 196 -7.01 5.13 4.01
C PRO A 196 -6.55 3.90 3.23
N ARG A 197 -7.33 2.80 3.29
CA ARG A 197 -7.11 1.52 2.62
C ARG A 197 -8.37 1.03 1.94
N GLY A 198 -8.54 1.29 0.68
CA GLY A 198 -9.75 0.90 -0.06
C GLY A 198 -9.73 1.36 -1.50
N GLY A 199 -10.90 1.28 -2.16
CA GLY A 199 -11.07 1.72 -3.53
C GLY A 199 -11.00 3.25 -3.68
N ARG A 200 -10.91 3.71 -4.93
CA ARG A 200 -10.79 5.13 -5.30
C ARG A 200 -11.83 6.01 -4.62
N LYS A 201 -13.08 5.52 -4.50
CA LYS A 201 -14.17 6.30 -3.84
C LYS A 201 -13.86 6.61 -2.37
N LEU A 202 -13.30 5.66 -1.61
CA LEU A 202 -12.90 5.89 -0.23
C LEU A 202 -11.74 6.89 -0.16
N ILE A 203 -10.72 6.71 -0.99
CA ILE A 203 -9.55 7.60 -1.03
C ILE A 203 -9.99 9.04 -1.34
N ASP A 204 -10.83 9.24 -2.36
CA ASP A 204 -11.35 10.54 -2.74
C ASP A 204 -12.21 11.16 -1.63
N PHE A 205 -13.02 10.36 -0.94
CA PHE A 205 -13.80 10.83 0.21
C PHE A 205 -12.87 11.30 1.34
N VAL A 206 -11.87 10.52 1.71
CA VAL A 206 -10.91 10.90 2.74
C VAL A 206 -10.16 12.18 2.35
N ARG A 207 -9.66 12.25 1.12
CA ARG A 207 -8.95 13.44 0.59
C ARG A 207 -9.78 14.72 0.70
N ARG A 208 -11.08 14.65 0.44
CA ARG A 208 -11.99 15.83 0.48
C ARG A 208 -12.45 16.19 1.88
N THR A 209 -12.47 15.24 2.80
CA THR A 209 -13.09 15.40 4.13
C THR A 209 -12.06 15.62 5.24
N ALA A 210 -10.85 15.10 5.08
CA ALA A 210 -9.86 15.10 6.13
C ALA A 210 -9.31 16.50 6.43
N CYS A 211 -9.30 16.83 7.73
CA CYS A 211 -8.55 17.94 8.30
C CYS A 211 -7.24 17.44 8.93
N VAL A 212 -7.17 16.16 9.28
CA VAL A 212 -5.92 15.51 9.70
C VAL A 212 -5.02 15.25 8.49
N PRO A 213 -3.68 15.24 8.63
CA PRO A 213 -2.78 14.81 7.57
C PRO A 213 -3.14 13.41 7.06
N VAL A 214 -3.05 13.20 5.74
CA VAL A 214 -3.36 11.91 5.11
C VAL A 214 -2.14 11.39 4.38
N ILE A 215 -1.83 10.11 4.56
CA ILE A 215 -0.91 9.38 3.69
C ILE A 215 -1.75 8.49 2.78
N GLU A 216 -1.87 8.90 1.52
CA GLU A 216 -2.72 8.21 0.57
C GLU A 216 -2.06 6.94 0.03
N THR A 217 -2.80 5.85 0.05
CA THR A 217 -2.48 4.64 -0.71
C THR A 217 -3.32 4.69 -1.99
N GLY A 218 -2.73 5.19 -3.06
CA GLY A 218 -3.44 5.47 -4.31
C GLY A 218 -3.80 4.21 -5.11
N ALA A 219 -4.68 4.40 -6.12
CA ALA A 219 -4.90 3.41 -7.18
C ALA A 219 -3.59 3.21 -7.98
N GLY A 220 -3.38 2.02 -8.52
CA GLY A 220 -2.21 1.69 -9.30
C GLY A 220 -2.52 1.65 -10.80
N VAL A 221 -2.45 2.77 -11.53
CA VAL A 221 -2.38 2.72 -12.99
C VAL A 221 -0.91 2.57 -13.38
N VAL A 222 -0.53 1.38 -13.83
CA VAL A 222 0.86 0.91 -13.94
C VAL A 222 1.24 0.69 -15.40
N HIS A 223 2.41 1.19 -15.80
CA HIS A 223 2.90 1.06 -17.16
C HIS A 223 4.19 0.24 -17.25
N THR A 224 4.34 -0.42 -18.39
CA THR A 224 5.61 -1.00 -18.84
C THR A 224 5.91 -0.49 -20.23
N TYR A 225 7.03 0.22 -20.40
CA TYR A 225 7.52 0.68 -21.68
C TYR A 225 8.51 -0.32 -22.27
N PHE A 226 8.18 -0.86 -23.44
CA PHE A 226 9.08 -1.69 -24.25
C PHE A 226 9.79 -0.80 -25.27
N ASP A 227 11.05 -0.49 -24.95
CA ASP A 227 11.90 0.40 -25.73
C ASP A 227 12.39 -0.25 -27.05
N LYS A 228 12.89 0.58 -27.99
CA LYS A 228 13.48 0.13 -29.24
C LYS A 228 14.64 -0.87 -29.05
N ASP A 229 15.41 -0.72 -27.97
CA ASP A 229 16.53 -1.59 -27.62
C ASP A 229 16.11 -2.73 -26.63
N GLY A 230 14.80 -3.00 -26.50
CA GLY A 230 14.28 -4.05 -25.63
C GLY A 230 14.57 -5.47 -26.13
N ASP A 231 14.88 -6.39 -25.24
CA ASP A 231 14.96 -7.83 -25.56
C ASP A 231 13.57 -8.47 -25.53
N THR A 232 13.14 -9.06 -26.65
CA THR A 232 11.78 -9.60 -26.83
C THR A 232 11.48 -10.74 -25.88
N GLN A 233 12.44 -11.65 -25.62
CA GLN A 233 12.23 -12.78 -24.73
C GLN A 233 12.14 -12.34 -23.25
N MET A 234 12.95 -11.37 -22.87
CA MET A 234 12.86 -10.75 -21.55
C MET A 234 11.54 -10.00 -21.41
N GLY A 235 11.16 -9.19 -22.38
CA GLY A 235 9.91 -8.43 -22.42
C GLY A 235 8.69 -9.33 -22.27
N ARG A 236 8.63 -10.41 -23.03
CA ARG A 236 7.58 -11.42 -22.95
C ARG A 236 7.39 -11.96 -21.52
N ARG A 237 8.49 -12.30 -20.84
CA ARG A 237 8.43 -12.81 -19.45
C ARG A 237 7.97 -11.74 -18.46
N ILE A 238 8.51 -10.52 -18.59
CA ILE A 238 8.19 -9.40 -17.69
C ILE A 238 6.73 -8.99 -17.83
N ILE A 239 6.25 -8.78 -19.06
CA ILE A 239 4.88 -8.37 -19.36
C ILE A 239 3.89 -9.43 -18.87
N ASN A 240 4.16 -10.72 -19.16
CA ASN A 240 3.31 -11.80 -18.69
C ASN A 240 3.24 -11.83 -17.14
N ASN A 241 4.38 -11.78 -16.46
CA ASN A 241 4.42 -11.78 -14.99
C ASN A 241 3.70 -10.57 -14.40
N ALA A 242 3.96 -9.37 -14.92
CA ALA A 242 3.36 -8.13 -14.43
C ALA A 242 1.82 -8.14 -14.59
N LYS A 243 1.28 -8.75 -15.67
CA LYS A 243 -0.16 -8.81 -15.91
C LYS A 243 -0.86 -9.99 -15.29
N THR A 244 -0.26 -11.19 -15.29
CA THR A 244 -1.04 -12.43 -15.02
C THR A 244 -0.77 -13.05 -13.66
N ARG A 245 0.31 -12.69 -12.97
CA ARG A 245 0.63 -13.26 -11.63
C ARG A 245 -0.51 -13.04 -10.63
N ARG A 246 -1.07 -11.85 -10.59
CA ARG A 246 -2.23 -11.47 -9.77
C ARG A 246 -2.80 -10.16 -10.30
N VAL A 247 -3.99 -10.20 -10.87
CA VAL A 247 -4.60 -9.02 -11.50
C VAL A 247 -5.26 -8.06 -10.51
N SER A 248 -5.67 -8.54 -9.34
CA SER A 248 -6.43 -7.77 -8.34
C SER A 248 -5.54 -7.00 -7.34
N VAL A 249 -4.36 -6.56 -7.78
CA VAL A 249 -3.39 -5.79 -6.98
C VAL A 249 -2.93 -4.55 -7.74
N CYS A 250 -2.60 -3.50 -6.99
CA CYS A 250 -2.26 -2.17 -7.51
C CYS A 250 -0.94 -2.09 -8.30
N ASN A 251 -0.11 -3.14 -8.26
CA ASN A 251 1.15 -3.23 -9.02
C ASN A 251 1.02 -4.05 -10.31
N ALA A 252 -0.20 -4.52 -10.66
CA ALA A 252 -0.45 -5.25 -11.90
C ALA A 252 -0.36 -4.30 -13.11
N LEU A 253 0.15 -4.81 -14.23
CA LEU A 253 0.29 -4.03 -15.46
C LEU A 253 -1.09 -3.63 -16.03
N ASP A 254 -1.31 -2.35 -16.26
CA ASP A 254 -2.52 -1.82 -16.89
C ASP A 254 -2.28 -1.34 -18.31
N CYS A 255 -1.11 -0.78 -18.61
CA CYS A 255 -0.78 -0.32 -19.94
C CYS A 255 0.63 -0.74 -20.39
N LEU A 256 0.72 -1.45 -21.50
CA LEU A 256 1.97 -1.68 -22.23
C LEU A 256 2.17 -0.54 -23.21
N ILE A 257 3.27 0.19 -23.07
CA ILE A 257 3.72 1.17 -24.05
C ILE A 257 4.79 0.51 -24.91
N ILE A 258 4.69 0.59 -26.23
CA ILE A 258 5.64 -0.03 -27.16
C ILE A 258 6.20 0.99 -28.15
N HIS A 259 7.53 0.96 -28.34
CA HIS A 259 8.17 1.77 -29.40
C HIS A 259 7.72 1.30 -30.78
N SER A 260 7.40 2.21 -31.67
CA SER A 260 6.88 1.91 -33.02
C SER A 260 7.79 1.01 -33.84
N ASP A 261 9.12 1.15 -33.73
CA ASP A 261 10.12 0.28 -34.38
C ASP A 261 10.03 -1.19 -33.94
N ARG A 262 9.33 -1.45 -32.82
CA ARG A 262 9.20 -2.79 -32.21
C ARG A 262 7.80 -3.37 -32.31
N LEU A 263 6.89 -2.75 -33.04
CA LEU A 263 5.55 -3.26 -33.28
C LEU A 263 5.53 -4.67 -33.85
N ALA A 264 6.52 -5.04 -34.66
CA ALA A 264 6.64 -6.39 -35.20
C ALA A 264 6.78 -7.48 -34.12
N ASP A 265 7.35 -7.13 -32.96
CA ASP A 265 7.53 -8.06 -31.82
C ASP A 265 6.28 -8.17 -30.94
N LEU A 266 5.33 -7.26 -31.07
CA LEU A 266 4.15 -7.19 -30.19
C LEU A 266 3.37 -8.52 -30.09
N PRO A 267 3.11 -9.26 -31.19
CA PRO A 267 2.42 -10.55 -31.12
C PRO A 267 3.15 -11.58 -30.23
N GLU A 268 4.49 -11.56 -30.26
CA GLU A 268 5.31 -12.46 -29.43
C GLU A 268 5.32 -12.02 -27.97
N LEU A 269 5.44 -10.72 -27.70
CA LEU A 269 5.41 -10.14 -26.34
C LEU A 269 4.13 -10.49 -25.60
N VAL A 270 2.97 -10.43 -26.27
CA VAL A 270 1.66 -10.66 -25.65
C VAL A 270 1.15 -12.10 -25.80
N ALA A 271 1.90 -12.98 -26.48
CA ALA A 271 1.46 -14.36 -26.73
C ALA A 271 1.05 -15.13 -25.47
N PRO A 272 1.78 -15.08 -24.33
CA PRO A 272 1.39 -15.81 -23.12
C PRO A 272 0.08 -15.32 -22.48
N LEU A 273 -0.31 -14.07 -22.72
CA LEU A 273 -1.51 -13.48 -22.16
C LEU A 273 -2.81 -14.17 -22.65
N LYS A 274 -2.74 -14.85 -23.79
CA LYS A 274 -3.86 -15.62 -24.36
C LYS A 274 -4.29 -16.75 -23.45
N GLU A 275 -3.36 -17.38 -22.75
CA GLU A 275 -3.61 -18.52 -21.84
C GLU A 275 -4.47 -18.08 -20.65
N HIS A 276 -4.44 -16.79 -20.30
CA HIS A 276 -5.20 -16.18 -19.23
C HIS A 276 -6.42 -15.39 -19.73
N ASN A 277 -6.75 -15.47 -21.04
CA ASN A 277 -7.83 -14.71 -21.68
C ASN A 277 -7.75 -13.20 -21.42
N VAL A 278 -6.54 -12.62 -21.40
CA VAL A 278 -6.37 -11.19 -21.18
C VAL A 278 -6.98 -10.41 -22.34
N LYS A 279 -7.92 -9.53 -22.03
CA LYS A 279 -8.52 -8.61 -23.00
C LYS A 279 -7.58 -7.43 -23.24
N ILE A 280 -7.31 -7.12 -24.49
CA ILE A 280 -6.42 -6.05 -24.89
C ILE A 280 -7.23 -4.93 -25.57
N TYR A 281 -7.09 -3.71 -25.07
CA TYR A 281 -7.46 -2.49 -25.76
C TYR A 281 -6.20 -1.91 -26.40
N ALA A 282 -6.18 -1.79 -27.74
CA ALA A 282 -5.00 -1.37 -28.48
C ALA A 282 -5.27 -0.13 -29.31
N ASP A 283 -4.30 0.79 -29.41
CA ASP A 283 -4.36 1.88 -30.40
C ASP A 283 -4.27 1.33 -31.83
N GLY A 284 -4.49 2.18 -32.84
CA GLY A 284 -4.58 1.76 -34.23
C GLY A 284 -3.38 0.93 -34.74
N PRO A 285 -2.13 1.39 -34.55
CA PRO A 285 -0.94 0.63 -34.96
C PRO A 285 -0.81 -0.73 -34.28
N ALA A 286 -1.02 -0.78 -32.95
CA ALA A 286 -0.94 -2.02 -32.19
C ALA A 286 -2.10 -2.98 -32.52
N ALA A 287 -3.32 -2.48 -32.72
CA ALA A 287 -4.47 -3.27 -33.12
C ALA A 287 -4.23 -3.95 -34.48
N THR A 288 -3.75 -3.18 -35.48
CA THR A 288 -3.40 -3.70 -36.82
C THR A 288 -2.34 -4.80 -36.71
N GLN A 289 -1.33 -4.63 -35.86
CA GLN A 289 -0.27 -5.62 -35.70
C GLN A 289 -0.73 -6.92 -35.04
N LEU A 290 -1.76 -6.85 -34.18
CA LEU A 290 -2.34 -8.00 -33.47
C LEU A 290 -3.47 -8.69 -34.25
N GLU A 291 -4.01 -8.08 -35.29
CA GLU A 291 -5.07 -8.64 -36.11
C GLU A 291 -4.67 -10.02 -36.67
N GLY A 292 -5.54 -11.03 -36.49
CA GLY A 292 -5.28 -12.43 -36.86
C GLY A 292 -4.18 -13.13 -36.04
N LYS A 293 -3.47 -12.44 -35.14
CA LYS A 293 -2.40 -12.99 -34.30
C LYS A 293 -2.76 -13.07 -32.81
N TYR A 294 -3.79 -12.34 -32.37
CA TYR A 294 -4.39 -12.40 -31.04
C TYR A 294 -5.88 -12.78 -31.18
N PRO A 295 -6.51 -13.48 -30.17
CA PRO A 295 -7.92 -13.87 -30.27
C PRO A 295 -8.81 -12.64 -30.50
N GLU A 296 -9.62 -12.65 -31.56
CA GLU A 296 -10.43 -11.51 -32.00
C GLU A 296 -11.42 -11.04 -30.91
N GLN A 297 -12.02 -11.98 -30.17
CA GLN A 297 -12.94 -11.66 -29.07
C GLN A 297 -12.27 -10.96 -27.87
N LEU A 298 -10.94 -11.05 -27.77
CA LEU A 298 -10.14 -10.46 -26.70
C LEU A 298 -9.42 -9.18 -27.14
N LEU A 299 -9.41 -8.83 -28.44
CA LEU A 299 -8.78 -7.63 -28.97
C LEU A 299 -9.85 -6.58 -29.31
N LYS A 300 -9.64 -5.37 -28.85
CA LYS A 300 -10.48 -4.21 -29.17
C LYS A 300 -9.61 -3.00 -29.51
N ALA A 301 -9.93 -2.33 -30.62
CA ALA A 301 -9.34 -1.03 -30.90
C ALA A 301 -9.88 0.02 -29.90
N ILE A 302 -9.03 0.96 -29.50
CA ILE A 302 -9.40 2.08 -28.62
C ILE A 302 -10.05 3.16 -29.50
N PRO A 303 -11.34 3.52 -29.28
CA PRO A 303 -11.92 4.68 -29.91
C PRO A 303 -11.27 5.97 -29.40
N ALA A 304 -11.07 6.96 -30.27
CA ALA A 304 -10.40 8.21 -29.90
C ALA A 304 -11.08 8.95 -28.75
N GLU A 305 -12.41 8.88 -28.68
CA GLU A 305 -13.21 9.46 -27.60
C GLU A 305 -13.11 8.75 -26.25
N CYS A 306 -12.54 7.53 -26.20
CA CYS A 306 -12.40 6.71 -25.00
C CYS A 306 -10.95 6.61 -24.51
N GLU A 307 -9.99 7.29 -25.15
CA GLU A 307 -8.57 7.17 -24.79
C GLU A 307 -8.30 7.52 -23.33
N ASP A 308 -8.84 8.62 -22.84
CA ASP A 308 -8.62 9.08 -21.46
C ASP A 308 -9.20 8.11 -20.42
N ASP A 309 -10.35 7.53 -20.69
CA ASP A 309 -10.99 6.57 -19.80
C ASP A 309 -10.21 5.24 -19.76
N ILE A 310 -9.75 4.76 -20.92
CA ILE A 310 -9.07 3.46 -21.03
C ILE A 310 -7.66 3.54 -20.43
N TYR A 311 -6.87 4.53 -20.83
CA TYR A 311 -5.48 4.66 -20.36
C TYR A 311 -5.38 5.08 -18.90
N GLY A 312 -6.38 5.80 -18.36
CA GLY A 312 -6.46 6.21 -16.95
C GLY A 312 -7.11 5.18 -16.01
N THR A 313 -7.38 3.96 -16.50
CA THR A 313 -8.10 2.93 -15.72
C THR A 313 -7.14 1.94 -15.07
N GLU A 314 -7.27 1.77 -13.75
CA GLU A 314 -6.78 0.60 -13.01
C GLU A 314 -7.78 -0.54 -13.23
N PHE A 315 -7.43 -1.51 -14.08
CA PHE A 315 -8.39 -2.53 -14.52
C PHE A 315 -8.73 -3.56 -13.44
N MET A 316 -7.79 -3.93 -12.58
CA MET A 316 -7.97 -4.94 -11.53
C MET A 316 -8.49 -6.28 -12.05
N ASP A 317 -8.28 -6.58 -13.32
CA ASP A 317 -8.80 -7.74 -14.05
C ASP A 317 -7.83 -8.17 -15.16
N TYR A 318 -8.12 -9.28 -15.84
CA TYR A 318 -7.41 -9.73 -17.04
C TYR A 318 -7.71 -8.82 -18.24
N VAL A 319 -7.45 -7.54 -18.07
CA VAL A 319 -7.64 -6.48 -19.06
C VAL A 319 -6.43 -5.57 -19.06
N MET A 320 -5.95 -5.13 -20.20
CA MET A 320 -4.89 -4.13 -20.31
C MET A 320 -5.04 -3.27 -21.57
N ALA A 321 -4.38 -2.12 -21.55
CA ALA A 321 -4.24 -1.25 -22.73
C ALA A 321 -2.88 -1.42 -23.41
N ILE A 322 -2.78 -1.05 -24.70
CA ILE A 322 -1.50 -0.92 -25.42
C ILE A 322 -1.47 0.45 -26.10
N LYS A 323 -0.34 1.16 -25.94
CA LYS A 323 -0.04 2.44 -26.55
C LYS A 323 1.24 2.33 -27.39
N THR A 324 1.19 2.78 -28.63
CA THR A 324 2.35 2.92 -29.52
C THR A 324 2.93 4.32 -29.38
N VAL A 325 4.25 4.44 -29.32
CA VAL A 325 4.99 5.71 -29.26
C VAL A 325 6.22 5.67 -30.16
N ASP A 326 6.68 6.83 -30.63
CA ASP A 326 7.85 6.93 -31.48
C ASP A 326 9.13 7.28 -30.71
N THR A 327 8.99 7.72 -29.46
CA THR A 327 10.11 8.14 -28.60
C THR A 327 9.90 7.77 -27.14
N GLU A 328 11.00 7.71 -26.39
CA GLU A 328 10.99 7.55 -24.93
C GLU A 328 10.28 8.73 -24.24
N ASP A 329 10.43 9.96 -24.77
CA ASP A 329 9.75 11.15 -24.22
C ASP A 329 8.23 11.06 -24.39
N GLU A 330 7.73 10.50 -25.50
CA GLU A 330 6.30 10.25 -25.66
C GLU A 330 5.79 9.20 -24.65
N ALA A 331 6.58 8.16 -24.37
CA ALA A 331 6.24 7.18 -23.34
C ALA A 331 6.17 7.84 -21.94
N LEU A 332 7.14 8.68 -21.61
CA LEU A 332 7.15 9.43 -20.34
C LEU A 332 5.99 10.43 -20.24
N ASN A 333 5.64 11.11 -21.34
CA ASN A 333 4.49 12.01 -21.39
C ASN A 333 3.16 11.24 -21.20
N HIS A 334 3.03 10.05 -21.80
CA HIS A 334 1.87 9.19 -21.60
C HIS A 334 1.75 8.76 -20.13
N ILE A 335 2.85 8.30 -19.53
CA ILE A 335 2.92 7.94 -18.10
C ILE A 335 2.56 9.14 -17.21
N ALA A 336 3.10 10.32 -17.48
CA ALA A 336 2.82 11.53 -16.72
C ALA A 336 1.34 11.94 -16.79
N ARG A 337 0.65 11.67 -17.91
CA ARG A 337 -0.77 11.97 -18.08
C ARG A 337 -1.69 10.97 -17.42
N TYR A 338 -1.41 9.68 -17.53
CA TYR A 338 -2.34 8.61 -17.16
C TYR A 338 -1.90 7.80 -15.95
N GLY A 339 -0.61 7.80 -15.62
CA GLY A 339 -0.05 7.07 -14.49
C GLY A 339 -0.53 7.61 -13.13
N SER A 340 -0.63 6.71 -12.18
CA SER A 340 -0.97 7.04 -10.80
C SER A 340 0.24 7.45 -9.95
N GLY A 341 1.45 7.39 -10.50
CA GLY A 341 2.70 7.56 -9.76
C GLY A 341 3.07 6.38 -8.86
N HIS A 342 2.48 5.19 -9.12
CA HIS A 342 2.71 3.99 -8.33
C HIS A 342 3.97 3.25 -8.77
N SER A 343 3.97 2.64 -9.93
CA SER A 343 5.07 1.80 -10.41
C SER A 343 5.16 1.87 -11.93
N GLU A 344 6.37 2.11 -12.44
CA GLU A 344 6.63 2.21 -13.86
C GLU A 344 7.84 1.35 -14.23
N CYS A 345 7.87 0.79 -15.43
CA CYS A 345 8.94 -0.06 -15.90
C CYS A 345 9.39 0.32 -17.30
N ILE A 346 10.70 0.26 -17.55
CA ILE A 346 11.28 0.22 -18.90
C ILE A 346 11.96 -1.12 -19.14
N ILE A 347 11.79 -1.65 -20.36
CA ILE A 347 12.48 -2.85 -20.85
C ILE A 347 13.41 -2.42 -21.97
N THR A 348 14.71 -2.41 -21.72
CA THR A 348 15.74 -1.98 -22.65
C THR A 348 17.11 -2.58 -22.35
N ALA A 349 17.92 -2.84 -23.36
CA ALA A 349 19.34 -3.16 -23.23
C ALA A 349 20.22 -1.89 -23.16
N ASN A 350 19.64 -0.71 -23.43
CA ASN A 350 20.34 0.57 -23.44
C ASN A 350 20.37 1.19 -22.06
N GLU A 351 21.51 1.12 -21.37
CA GLU A 351 21.65 1.67 -20.01
C GLU A 351 21.37 3.19 -19.96
N LYS A 352 21.71 3.96 -21.00
CA LYS A 352 21.45 5.41 -21.00
C LYS A 352 19.96 5.70 -21.03
N ALA A 353 19.20 4.99 -21.86
CA ALA A 353 17.74 5.07 -21.89
C ALA A 353 17.16 4.66 -20.53
N ALA A 354 17.58 3.52 -19.96
CA ALA A 354 17.13 3.07 -18.65
C ALA A 354 17.35 4.13 -17.56
N ARG A 355 18.54 4.75 -17.51
CA ARG A 355 18.85 5.79 -16.49
C ARG A 355 18.08 7.08 -16.73
N TYR A 356 17.84 7.43 -18.00
CA TYR A 356 16.99 8.57 -18.33
C TYR A 356 15.54 8.34 -17.88
N PHE A 357 14.97 7.18 -18.21
CA PHE A 357 13.64 6.78 -17.78
C PHE A 357 13.50 6.79 -16.25
N GLN A 358 14.43 6.14 -15.52
CA GLN A 358 14.42 6.09 -14.07
C GLN A 358 14.48 7.47 -13.40
N ARG A 359 15.11 8.44 -14.05
CA ARG A 359 15.21 9.81 -13.53
C ARG A 359 13.99 10.66 -13.86
N SER A 360 13.36 10.40 -15.01
CA SER A 360 12.30 11.22 -15.57
C SER A 360 10.90 10.75 -15.19
N ALA A 361 10.71 9.44 -14.98
CA ALA A 361 9.44 8.89 -14.54
C ALA A 361 9.15 9.27 -13.07
N ASP A 362 8.05 10.01 -12.85
CA ASP A 362 7.65 10.47 -11.52
C ASP A 362 6.74 9.44 -10.85
N ALA A 363 7.31 8.32 -10.44
CA ALA A 363 6.62 7.24 -9.75
C ALA A 363 7.33 6.85 -8.44
N ALA A 364 6.61 6.17 -7.55
CA ALA A 364 7.15 5.67 -6.29
C ALA A 364 8.20 4.59 -6.52
N CYS A 365 7.99 3.73 -7.54
CA CYS A 365 8.92 2.67 -7.90
C CYS A 365 9.15 2.69 -9.41
N VAL A 366 10.42 2.76 -9.84
CA VAL A 366 10.79 2.78 -11.27
C VAL A 366 11.75 1.65 -11.56
N TYR A 367 11.31 0.73 -12.41
CA TYR A 367 12.01 -0.50 -12.72
C TYR A 367 12.74 -0.44 -14.07
N TRP A 368 13.87 -1.09 -14.12
CA TRP A 368 14.60 -1.42 -15.34
C TRP A 368 14.70 -2.94 -15.45
N ASN A 369 14.12 -3.50 -16.51
CA ASN A 369 14.16 -4.94 -16.82
C ASN A 369 13.64 -5.86 -15.69
N ALA A 370 12.64 -5.39 -14.93
CA ALA A 370 11.98 -6.18 -13.90
C ALA A 370 10.48 -5.83 -13.84
N PRO A 371 9.58 -6.78 -13.57
CA PRO A 371 8.15 -6.52 -13.52
C PRO A 371 7.76 -5.66 -12.32
N THR A 372 6.78 -4.80 -12.50
CA THR A 372 6.20 -3.95 -11.45
C THR A 372 5.58 -4.75 -10.30
N SER A 373 5.32 -6.04 -10.51
CA SER A 373 4.82 -6.99 -9.51
C SER A 373 5.73 -7.14 -8.28
N PHE A 374 6.96 -6.63 -8.33
CA PHE A 374 7.87 -6.55 -7.17
C PHE A 374 7.58 -5.37 -6.25
N THR A 375 6.71 -4.42 -6.59
CA THR A 375 6.31 -3.34 -5.68
C THR A 375 5.43 -3.90 -4.56
N ASP A 376 6.07 -4.42 -3.54
CA ASP A 376 5.45 -5.13 -2.42
C ASP A 376 6.43 -5.09 -1.24
N GLY A 377 5.94 -4.79 -0.03
CA GLY A 377 6.80 -4.64 1.15
C GLY A 377 7.58 -5.90 1.50
N ALA A 378 7.00 -7.09 1.31
CA ALA A 378 7.72 -8.34 1.55
C ALA A 378 8.84 -8.55 0.51
N GLN A 379 8.58 -8.21 -0.76
CA GLN A 379 9.58 -8.29 -1.84
C GLN A 379 10.71 -7.27 -1.65
N PHE A 380 10.41 -6.13 -1.05
CA PHE A 380 11.41 -5.09 -0.72
C PHE A 380 12.18 -5.38 0.58
N GLY A 381 11.88 -6.51 1.24
CA GLY A 381 12.53 -6.86 2.50
C GLY A 381 12.03 -6.09 3.72
N LEU A 382 10.92 -5.38 3.59
CA LEU A 382 10.32 -4.61 4.68
C LEU A 382 9.51 -5.50 5.67
N GLY A 383 9.36 -6.78 5.36
CA GLY A 383 8.64 -7.77 6.16
C GLY A 383 7.13 -7.67 6.05
N ALA A 384 6.56 -6.49 6.24
CA ALA A 384 5.14 -6.18 6.09
C ALA A 384 4.96 -4.74 5.64
N GLU A 385 3.78 -4.41 5.11
CA GLU A 385 3.44 -3.05 4.69
C GLU A 385 2.02 -2.67 5.09
N ILE A 386 1.83 -1.39 5.41
CA ILE A 386 0.49 -0.84 5.63
C ILE A 386 -0.17 -0.42 4.31
N GLY A 387 0.61 -0.27 3.25
CA GLY A 387 0.17 0.09 1.90
C GLY A 387 1.30 0.69 1.08
N ILE A 388 0.96 1.07 -0.17
CA ILE A 388 1.90 1.69 -1.09
C ILE A 388 1.42 3.13 -1.34
N SER A 389 2.24 4.10 -0.92
CA SER A 389 1.92 5.51 -1.11
C SER A 389 2.46 6.02 -2.44
N THR A 390 1.62 6.79 -3.15
CA THR A 390 1.99 7.43 -4.41
C THR A 390 2.25 8.92 -4.27
N GLN A 391 1.99 9.49 -3.08
CA GLN A 391 2.14 10.94 -2.84
C GLN A 391 3.62 11.35 -2.68
N LYS A 392 3.90 12.62 -2.94
CA LYS A 392 5.27 13.19 -2.85
C LYS A 392 5.63 13.68 -1.45
N LEU A 393 4.64 14.11 -0.67
CA LEU A 393 4.85 14.58 0.70
C LEU A 393 4.66 13.42 1.68
N GLY A 394 5.69 13.13 2.46
CA GLY A 394 5.72 12.01 3.38
C GLY A 394 6.29 10.73 2.74
N PRO A 395 5.92 9.56 3.25
CA PRO A 395 6.36 8.28 2.70
C PRO A 395 5.89 8.08 1.26
N ARG A 396 6.73 7.49 0.42
CA ARG A 396 6.42 7.16 -0.97
C ARG A 396 6.91 5.75 -1.31
N GLY A 397 6.05 4.94 -1.91
CA GLY A 397 6.31 3.52 -2.16
C GLY A 397 5.69 2.62 -1.09
N PRO A 398 6.13 1.36 -1.01
CA PRO A 398 5.72 0.43 0.04
C PRO A 398 6.07 0.97 1.42
N MET A 399 5.08 1.05 2.31
CA MET A 399 5.24 1.63 3.64
C MET A 399 5.37 0.52 4.70
N GLY A 400 6.60 0.23 5.11
CA GLY A 400 6.91 -0.64 6.24
C GLY A 400 6.97 0.11 7.56
N LEU A 401 7.78 -0.38 8.50
CA LEU A 401 7.90 0.20 9.84
C LEU A 401 8.54 1.58 9.85
N GLU A 402 9.54 1.82 8.99
CA GLU A 402 10.27 3.10 8.96
C GLU A 402 9.37 4.24 8.48
N GLU A 403 8.52 3.96 7.48
CA GLU A 403 7.56 4.92 6.93
C GLU A 403 6.43 5.28 7.89
N MET A 404 6.27 4.55 9.00
CA MET A 404 5.33 4.85 10.09
C MET A 404 5.97 5.70 11.20
N THR A 405 7.12 6.29 10.93
CA THR A 405 7.85 7.15 11.86
C THR A 405 8.09 8.53 11.26
N THR A 406 8.33 9.49 12.15
CA THR A 406 8.88 10.81 11.82
C THR A 406 10.18 11.01 12.57
N TYR A 407 10.64 12.23 12.70
CA TYR A 407 11.86 12.53 13.44
C TYR A 407 11.69 13.72 14.38
N LYS A 408 12.52 13.75 15.41
CA LYS A 408 12.74 14.94 16.22
C LYS A 408 14.24 15.27 16.32
N TRP A 409 14.54 16.50 16.61
CA TRP A 409 15.89 16.92 16.97
C TRP A 409 16.10 16.82 18.46
N VAL A 410 17.17 16.13 18.86
CA VAL A 410 17.68 16.10 20.23
C VAL A 410 18.95 16.90 20.25
N ILE A 411 19.02 17.89 21.16
CA ILE A 411 20.11 18.83 21.23
C ILE A 411 20.69 18.75 22.64
N ASP A 412 21.97 18.38 22.74
CA ASP A 412 22.70 18.34 23.99
C ASP A 412 23.61 19.59 24.04
N GLY A 413 23.52 20.32 25.13
CA GLY A 413 24.29 21.53 25.39
C GLY A 413 24.91 21.54 26.78
N ASP A 414 25.78 22.47 27.01
CA ASP A 414 26.46 22.75 28.29
C ASP A 414 26.43 24.26 28.57
N GLY A 415 25.25 24.85 28.59
CA GLY A 415 25.01 26.24 28.93
C GLY A 415 25.25 27.25 27.80
N GLN A 416 25.39 26.81 26.53
CA GLN A 416 25.54 27.73 25.40
C GLN A 416 24.33 28.65 25.25
N THR A 417 24.59 29.94 25.03
CA THR A 417 23.57 30.94 24.70
C THR A 417 23.71 31.42 23.27
N ARG A 418 22.67 31.95 22.68
CA ARG A 418 22.67 32.61 21.39
C ARG A 418 22.82 34.11 21.65
N ASP A 419 23.81 34.74 21.03
CA ASP A 419 23.94 36.18 21.05
C ASP A 419 22.72 36.86 20.44
N ALA A 420 22.34 38.03 20.97
CA ALA A 420 21.18 38.80 20.58
C ALA A 420 21.27 39.33 19.14
#